data_e143c5c100c90f7c9db1f08396649f55
#
_entry.id   e143c5c100c90f7c9db1f08396649f55
#
_cell.length_a   1.000
_cell.length_b   1.000
_cell.length_c   1.000
_cell.angle_alpha   90.00
_cell.angle_beta   90.00
_cell.angle_gamma   90.00
#
_symmetry.space_group_name_H-M   'P 1'
#
loop_
_entity.id
_entity.type
_entity.pdbx_description
1 polymer ?
#
loop_
_entity_poly.entity_id
_entity_poly.type
_entity_poly.pdbx_seq_one_letter_code
_entity_poly.pdbx_strand_id
1 'polypeptide(L)'
;MNQPLVSICIPAYKKPEYVVRCIESVLKQTYKQVEIVISDDSPNQDIKLAIESYNSSISIKYYHNHLALKSPINWNNALNKAKGSFYMLMHQDDWFETDTAIETYVQTFEANPEVDFVFCRNTAIQPDGQVLRLQAIPSLLDDMQKHPNHLVRANVIGPPSNTMLRSNVSVRYDEAYIWLVDVDYYVQLLEAGHSYKYLDAHLVSIGLHEDQTTVFCRNNEDVIIKENIWFATKIGNKAFKDILIYDYYWRLLRNYKIRSVNDITITGVHEQSILPVIHHMLGLQQNIPLSILKMGIISKTLMFFNYLLKPNH
;
A
#
# COMPACT_ATOMS: atom_id res chain seq x y z
N MET A 1 -19.61 16.63 23.78
CA MET A 1 -19.91 15.91 22.52
C MET A 1 -19.37 14.50 22.69
N ASN A 2 -20.08 13.46 22.21
CA ASN A 2 -19.55 12.11 22.22
C ASN A 2 -18.33 12.03 21.28
N GLN A 3 -17.23 11.50 21.77
CA GLN A 3 -16.03 11.27 20.94
C GLN A 3 -16.37 10.28 19.81
N PRO A 4 -15.90 10.52 18.56
CA PRO A 4 -16.19 9.62 17.44
C PRO A 4 -15.53 8.23 17.65
N LEU A 5 -16.25 7.16 17.29
CA LEU A 5 -15.71 5.80 17.34
C LEU A 5 -14.66 5.61 16.24
N VAL A 6 -13.53 5.00 16.61
CA VAL A 6 -12.45 4.60 15.69
C VAL A 6 -12.42 3.08 15.60
N SER A 7 -12.46 2.52 14.39
CA SER A 7 -12.30 1.09 14.15
C SER A 7 -10.87 0.78 13.72
N ILE A 8 -10.16 -0.02 14.50
CA ILE A 8 -8.86 -0.60 14.12
C ILE A 8 -9.12 -1.99 13.56
N CYS A 9 -8.97 -2.12 12.24
CA CYS A 9 -9.23 -3.35 11.48
C CYS A 9 -7.93 -4.11 11.28
N ILE A 10 -7.85 -5.33 11.83
CA ILE A 10 -6.65 -6.17 11.82
C ILE A 10 -6.95 -7.42 11.00
N PRO A 11 -6.47 -7.49 9.73
CA PRO A 11 -6.45 -8.73 8.99
C PRO A 11 -5.36 -9.62 9.56
N ALA A 12 -5.73 -10.83 9.99
CA ALA A 12 -4.84 -11.72 10.70
C ALA A 12 -4.64 -13.05 9.96
N TYR A 13 -3.45 -13.60 10.07
CA TYR A 13 -3.10 -14.93 9.58
C TYR A 13 -1.93 -15.51 10.37
N LYS A 14 -2.18 -16.55 11.16
CA LYS A 14 -1.15 -17.14 12.01
C LYS A 14 -0.50 -16.12 12.94
N LYS A 15 0.61 -16.44 13.60
CA LYS A 15 1.44 -15.52 14.40
C LYS A 15 0.63 -14.75 15.45
N PRO A 16 0.01 -15.46 16.42
CA PRO A 16 -0.77 -14.82 17.50
C PRO A 16 0.03 -13.76 18.27
N GLU A 17 1.35 -13.94 18.39
CA GLU A 17 2.26 -12.99 19.05
C GLU A 17 2.27 -11.61 18.38
N TYR A 18 2.12 -11.52 17.05
CA TYR A 18 2.03 -10.26 16.33
C TYR A 18 0.70 -9.57 16.60
N VAL A 19 -0.40 -10.34 16.49
CA VAL A 19 -1.75 -9.83 16.77
C VAL A 19 -1.86 -9.32 18.21
N VAL A 20 -1.30 -10.05 19.17
CA VAL A 20 -1.24 -9.64 20.59
C VAL A 20 -0.51 -8.31 20.73
N ARG A 21 0.69 -8.15 20.18
CA ARG A 21 1.45 -6.90 20.23
C ARG A 21 0.65 -5.74 19.60
N CYS A 22 0.02 -5.97 18.46
CA CYS A 22 -0.82 -4.98 17.80
C CYS A 22 -1.97 -4.53 18.72
N ILE A 23 -2.73 -5.48 19.27
CA ILE A 23 -3.84 -5.22 20.22
C ILE A 23 -3.36 -4.47 21.44
N GLU A 24 -2.26 -4.88 22.07
CA GLU A 24 -1.71 -4.21 23.25
C GLU A 24 -1.37 -2.75 22.98
N SER A 25 -0.86 -2.44 21.78
CA SER A 25 -0.59 -1.05 21.39
C SER A 25 -1.87 -0.21 21.28
N VAL A 26 -2.99 -0.82 20.86
CA VAL A 26 -4.30 -0.17 20.82
C VAL A 26 -4.86 0.02 22.23
N LEU A 27 -4.74 -0.98 23.11
CA LEU A 27 -5.24 -0.90 24.49
C LEU A 27 -4.53 0.17 25.32
N LYS A 28 -3.27 0.47 25.01
CA LYS A 28 -2.47 1.53 25.67
C LYS A 28 -2.89 2.93 25.25
N GLN A 29 -3.62 3.11 24.13
CA GLN A 29 -3.98 4.43 23.62
C GLN A 29 -4.76 5.26 24.65
N THR A 30 -4.48 6.57 24.71
CA THR A 30 -5.22 7.54 25.53
C THR A 30 -6.66 7.71 25.06
N TYR A 31 -6.88 7.65 23.75
CA TYR A 31 -8.20 7.68 23.14
C TYR A 31 -8.94 6.36 23.35
N LYS A 32 -10.12 6.39 24.02
CA LYS A 32 -10.83 5.18 24.46
C LYS A 32 -12.04 4.79 23.60
N GLN A 33 -12.55 5.70 22.76
CA GLN A 33 -13.66 5.37 21.84
C GLN A 33 -13.12 4.59 20.62
N VAL A 34 -12.70 3.35 20.88
CA VAL A 34 -12.08 2.45 19.90
C VAL A 34 -12.79 1.10 19.91
N GLU A 35 -12.95 0.50 18.75
CA GLU A 35 -13.21 -0.93 18.58
C GLU A 35 -12.06 -1.57 17.80
N ILE A 36 -11.75 -2.81 18.12
CA ILE A 36 -10.82 -3.65 17.36
C ILE A 36 -11.64 -4.67 16.59
N VAL A 37 -11.40 -4.77 15.27
CA VAL A 37 -12.05 -5.72 14.38
C VAL A 37 -11.00 -6.65 13.80
N ILE A 38 -11.00 -7.91 14.18
CA ILE A 38 -10.04 -8.91 13.69
C ILE A 38 -10.74 -9.81 12.68
N SER A 39 -10.17 -9.92 11.48
CA SER A 39 -10.58 -10.88 10.45
C SER A 39 -9.47 -11.90 10.25
N ASP A 40 -9.67 -13.11 10.73
CA ASP A 40 -8.64 -14.14 10.86
C ASP A 40 -8.78 -15.22 9.79
N ASP A 41 -7.76 -15.34 8.96
CA ASP A 41 -7.60 -16.35 7.91
C ASP A 41 -6.81 -17.58 8.37
N SER A 42 -6.46 -17.69 9.65
CA SER A 42 -5.67 -18.81 10.17
C SER A 42 -6.39 -20.15 10.01
N PRO A 43 -5.68 -21.25 9.77
CA PRO A 43 -6.28 -22.58 9.69
C PRO A 43 -6.72 -23.14 11.03
N ASN A 44 -6.31 -22.51 12.14
CA ASN A 44 -6.60 -22.90 13.54
C ASN A 44 -7.16 -21.70 14.32
N GLN A 45 -7.38 -21.88 15.62
CA GLN A 45 -7.93 -20.84 16.50
C GLN A 45 -6.90 -20.26 17.49
N ASP A 46 -5.60 -20.35 17.20
CA ASP A 46 -4.55 -19.90 18.11
C ASP A 46 -4.65 -18.38 18.40
N ILE A 47 -4.99 -17.57 17.40
CA ILE A 47 -5.25 -16.13 17.58
C ILE A 47 -6.43 -15.90 18.51
N LYS A 48 -7.55 -16.63 18.33
CA LYS A 48 -8.71 -16.53 19.19
C LYS A 48 -8.36 -16.83 20.64
N LEU A 49 -7.65 -17.94 20.87
CA LEU A 49 -7.22 -18.36 22.21
C LEU A 49 -6.29 -17.32 22.85
N ALA A 50 -5.37 -16.74 22.07
CA ALA A 50 -4.44 -15.72 22.57
C ALA A 50 -5.16 -14.43 23.03
N ILE A 51 -6.31 -14.10 22.42
CA ILE A 51 -7.04 -12.87 22.74
C ILE A 51 -8.21 -13.06 23.70
N GLU A 52 -8.63 -14.30 24.01
CA GLU A 52 -9.76 -14.58 24.91
C GLU A 52 -9.58 -14.03 26.33
N SER A 53 -8.34 -13.89 26.80
CA SER A 53 -8.03 -13.38 28.13
C SER A 53 -8.12 -11.86 28.27
N TYR A 54 -8.26 -11.12 27.16
CA TYR A 54 -8.34 -9.66 27.22
C TYR A 54 -9.70 -9.20 27.75
N ASN A 55 -9.71 -8.76 29.00
CA ASN A 55 -10.85 -8.07 29.61
C ASN A 55 -10.58 -6.57 29.59
N SER A 56 -11.08 -5.89 28.58
CA SER A 56 -10.81 -4.46 28.33
C SER A 56 -12.11 -3.69 28.11
N SER A 57 -12.09 -2.38 28.38
CA SER A 57 -13.19 -1.47 28.04
C SER A 57 -13.33 -1.25 26.52
N ILE A 58 -12.27 -1.56 25.74
CA ILE A 58 -12.28 -1.51 24.29
C ILE A 58 -12.90 -2.80 23.75
N SER A 59 -13.89 -2.69 22.87
CA SER A 59 -14.56 -3.84 22.26
C SER A 59 -13.64 -4.53 21.26
N ILE A 60 -13.36 -5.82 21.46
CA ILE A 60 -12.63 -6.66 20.50
C ILE A 60 -13.64 -7.59 19.82
N LYS A 61 -13.75 -7.46 18.49
CA LYS A 61 -14.62 -8.30 17.64
C LYS A 61 -13.76 -9.21 16.79
N TYR A 62 -13.89 -10.51 17.01
CA TYR A 62 -13.15 -11.54 16.30
C TYR A 62 -14.03 -12.28 15.31
N TYR A 63 -13.55 -12.43 14.09
CA TYR A 63 -14.20 -13.15 12.99
C TYR A 63 -13.21 -14.11 12.36
N HIS A 64 -13.47 -15.41 12.51
CA HIS A 64 -12.69 -16.46 11.86
C HIS A 64 -13.25 -16.77 10.48
N ASN A 65 -12.42 -16.75 9.47
CA ASN A 65 -12.77 -17.12 8.10
C ASN A 65 -12.52 -18.63 7.91
N HIS A 66 -13.59 -19.42 7.77
CA HIS A 66 -13.48 -20.89 7.61
C HIS A 66 -12.65 -21.28 6.37
N LEU A 67 -12.72 -20.48 5.32
CA LEU A 67 -11.83 -20.54 4.15
C LEU A 67 -11.02 -19.25 4.13
N ALA A 68 -9.69 -19.38 4.07
CA ALA A 68 -8.81 -18.23 4.02
C ALA A 68 -9.11 -17.38 2.78
N LEU A 69 -9.45 -16.10 3.01
CA LEU A 69 -9.77 -15.13 1.97
C LEU A 69 -8.51 -14.63 1.26
N LYS A 70 -7.37 -14.64 1.96
CA LYS A 70 -6.08 -14.07 1.55
C LYS A 70 -6.12 -12.54 1.42
N SER A 71 -4.94 -11.93 1.36
CA SER A 71 -4.78 -10.50 1.08
C SER A 71 -5.04 -10.23 -0.42
N PRO A 72 -5.76 -9.13 -0.78
CA PRO A 72 -6.35 -8.13 0.13
C PRO A 72 -7.84 -8.38 0.45
N ILE A 73 -8.41 -9.51 0.04
CA ILE A 73 -9.84 -9.80 0.32
C ILE A 73 -10.09 -9.78 1.84
N ASN A 74 -9.17 -10.36 2.62
CA ASN A 74 -9.27 -10.33 4.08
C ASN A 74 -9.20 -8.90 4.65
N TRP A 75 -8.45 -7.99 3.99
CA TRP A 75 -8.40 -6.58 4.37
C TRP A 75 -9.78 -5.92 4.20
N ASN A 76 -10.37 -6.08 3.02
CA ASN A 76 -11.72 -5.58 2.73
C ASN A 76 -12.76 -6.20 3.68
N ASN A 77 -12.62 -7.49 4.01
CA ASN A 77 -13.52 -8.17 4.94
C ASN A 77 -13.44 -7.55 6.35
N ALA A 78 -12.26 -7.25 6.86
CA ALA A 78 -12.09 -6.56 8.14
C ALA A 78 -12.73 -5.15 8.11
N LEU A 79 -12.44 -4.36 7.06
CA LEU A 79 -12.99 -3.01 6.89
C LEU A 79 -14.51 -3.00 6.79
N ASN A 80 -15.13 -3.97 6.13
CA ASN A 80 -16.58 -4.05 5.98
C ASN A 80 -17.32 -4.34 7.31
N LYS A 81 -16.60 -4.77 8.35
CA LYS A 81 -17.14 -5.01 9.70
C LYS A 81 -16.96 -3.83 10.63
N ALA A 82 -16.20 -2.79 10.23
CA ALA A 82 -15.99 -1.57 10.98
C ALA A 82 -17.30 -0.78 11.16
N LYS A 83 -17.47 -0.18 12.35
CA LYS A 83 -18.65 0.64 12.69
C LYS A 83 -18.28 2.05 13.12
N GLY A 84 -16.98 2.37 13.17
CA GLY A 84 -16.47 3.67 13.56
C GLY A 84 -16.76 4.76 12.55
N SER A 85 -16.73 6.00 13.00
CA SER A 85 -16.72 7.21 12.15
C SER A 85 -15.40 7.33 11.40
N PHE A 86 -14.34 6.73 11.96
CA PHE A 86 -13.03 6.58 11.35
C PHE A 86 -12.62 5.12 11.36
N TYR A 87 -11.81 4.71 10.39
CA TYR A 87 -11.23 3.37 10.36
C TYR A 87 -9.76 3.42 9.92
N MET A 88 -9.00 2.44 10.39
CA MET A 88 -7.62 2.19 10.02
C MET A 88 -7.45 0.70 9.75
N LEU A 89 -6.80 0.35 8.64
CA LEU A 89 -6.31 -1.00 8.41
C LEU A 89 -4.93 -1.10 9.04
N MET A 90 -4.82 -1.83 10.14
CA MET A 90 -3.56 -2.09 10.82
C MET A 90 -3.12 -3.51 10.53
N HIS A 91 -1.98 -3.70 9.87
CA HIS A 91 -1.44 -5.03 9.68
C HIS A 91 -1.10 -5.67 11.03
N GLN A 92 -1.25 -6.98 11.13
CA GLN A 92 -1.08 -7.69 12.41
C GLN A 92 0.32 -7.56 13.02
N ASP A 93 1.33 -7.31 12.18
CA ASP A 93 2.74 -7.18 12.52
C ASP A 93 3.16 -5.73 12.83
N ASP A 94 2.25 -4.76 12.67
CA ASP A 94 2.44 -3.34 12.97
C ASP A 94 1.81 -2.97 14.32
N TRP A 95 2.22 -1.82 14.89
CA TRP A 95 1.70 -1.32 16.16
C TRP A 95 1.84 0.20 16.29
N PHE A 96 1.04 0.82 17.14
CA PHE A 96 1.21 2.23 17.47
C PHE A 96 2.51 2.48 18.23
N GLU A 97 3.28 3.48 17.81
CA GLU A 97 4.57 3.84 18.42
C GLU A 97 4.37 4.67 19.70
N THR A 98 3.27 5.44 19.80
CA THR A 98 2.95 6.29 20.94
C THR A 98 1.55 6.01 21.48
N ASP A 99 1.35 6.24 22.78
CA ASP A 99 0.03 6.03 23.42
C ASP A 99 -1.01 7.11 23.01
N THR A 100 -0.59 8.19 22.31
CA THR A 100 -1.45 9.27 21.85
C THR A 100 -1.71 9.25 20.34
N ALA A 101 -1.29 8.19 19.64
CA ALA A 101 -1.37 8.13 18.19
C ALA A 101 -2.80 8.29 17.67
N ILE A 102 -3.77 7.51 18.18
CA ILE A 102 -5.18 7.60 17.75
C ILE A 102 -5.75 8.99 18.03
N GLU A 103 -5.46 9.55 19.20
CA GLU A 103 -5.90 10.91 19.57
C GLU A 103 -5.37 11.95 18.57
N THR A 104 -4.10 11.83 18.16
CA THR A 104 -3.49 12.73 17.17
C THR A 104 -4.20 12.67 15.82
N TYR A 105 -4.55 11.47 15.34
CA TYR A 105 -5.34 11.32 14.11
C TYR A 105 -6.72 11.97 14.25
N VAL A 106 -7.44 11.70 15.33
CA VAL A 106 -8.80 12.23 15.57
C VAL A 106 -8.79 13.75 15.65
N GLN A 107 -7.89 14.34 16.43
CA GLN A 107 -7.72 15.79 16.52
C GLN A 107 -7.39 16.43 15.17
N THR A 108 -6.62 15.72 14.33
CA THR A 108 -6.33 16.20 12.97
C THR A 108 -7.59 16.25 12.11
N PHE A 109 -8.47 15.25 12.19
CA PHE A 109 -9.76 15.28 11.49
C PHE A 109 -10.72 16.34 12.04
N GLU A 110 -10.73 16.56 13.35
CA GLU A 110 -11.55 17.60 13.97
C GLU A 110 -11.11 19.01 13.56
N ALA A 111 -9.80 19.23 13.47
CA ALA A 111 -9.22 20.49 13.01
C ALA A 111 -9.36 20.72 11.49
N ASN A 112 -9.59 19.67 10.70
CA ASN A 112 -9.70 19.71 9.24
C ASN A 112 -10.94 18.89 8.78
N PRO A 113 -12.16 19.43 8.92
CA PRO A 113 -13.40 18.69 8.63
C PRO A 113 -13.53 18.24 7.16
N GLU A 114 -12.86 18.92 6.25
CA GLU A 114 -12.84 18.64 4.81
C GLU A 114 -11.91 17.48 4.42
N VAL A 115 -11.04 17.02 5.35
CA VAL A 115 -10.07 15.97 5.05
C VAL A 115 -10.71 14.59 5.15
N ASP A 116 -10.51 13.75 4.12
CA ASP A 116 -11.06 12.41 4.02
C ASP A 116 -10.13 11.34 4.61
N PHE A 117 -8.81 11.52 4.49
CA PHE A 117 -7.84 10.63 5.09
C PHE A 117 -6.60 11.35 5.61
N VAL A 118 -6.02 10.76 6.64
CA VAL A 118 -4.81 11.27 7.30
C VAL A 118 -3.78 10.17 7.33
N PHE A 119 -2.53 10.49 7.02
CA PHE A 119 -1.44 9.53 7.14
C PHE A 119 -0.21 10.15 7.83
N CYS A 120 0.59 9.29 8.44
CA CYS A 120 1.74 9.70 9.25
C CYS A 120 3.05 9.13 8.71
N ARG A 121 4.17 9.51 9.32
CA ARG A 121 5.44 8.77 9.23
C ARG A 121 5.36 7.45 9.97
N ASN A 122 6.18 6.51 9.55
CA ASN A 122 6.40 5.27 10.28
C ASN A 122 7.86 5.09 10.70
N THR A 123 8.04 4.19 11.62
CA THR A 123 9.34 3.67 12.06
C THR A 123 9.41 2.21 11.70
N ALA A 124 10.34 1.80 10.83
CA ALA A 124 10.54 0.39 10.51
C ALA A 124 11.48 -0.24 11.55
N ILE A 125 11.06 -1.36 12.14
CA ILE A 125 11.79 -2.09 13.18
C ILE A 125 12.26 -3.42 12.61
N GLN A 126 13.57 -3.63 12.57
CA GLN A 126 14.18 -4.89 12.12
C GLN A 126 14.10 -5.98 13.20
N PRO A 127 14.25 -7.27 12.84
CA PRO A 127 14.23 -8.37 13.81
C PRO A 127 15.30 -8.25 14.91
N ASP A 128 16.43 -7.61 14.62
CA ASP A 128 17.51 -7.34 15.59
C ASP A 128 17.26 -6.09 16.44
N GLY A 129 16.09 -5.44 16.29
CA GLY A 129 15.71 -4.22 17.00
C GLY A 129 16.28 -2.94 16.38
N GLN A 130 17.00 -3.01 15.25
CA GLN A 130 17.48 -1.81 14.57
C GLN A 130 16.29 -1.00 14.04
N VAL A 131 16.33 0.32 14.30
CA VAL A 131 15.28 1.27 13.98
C VAL A 131 15.65 2.06 12.73
N LEU A 132 14.78 2.02 11.71
CA LEU A 132 14.91 2.80 10.49
C LEU A 132 13.77 3.83 10.42
N ARG A 133 14.10 5.12 10.62
CA ARG A 133 13.14 6.20 10.48
C ARG A 133 13.18 6.75 9.06
N LEU A 134 12.12 6.52 8.29
CA LEU A 134 11.98 7.06 6.96
C LEU A 134 11.51 8.51 7.03
N GLN A 135 12.23 9.42 6.36
CA GLN A 135 11.83 10.82 6.25
C GLN A 135 10.92 11.00 5.03
N ALA A 136 9.79 11.68 5.21
CA ALA A 136 9.01 12.15 4.08
C ALA A 136 9.77 13.23 3.32
N ILE A 137 9.63 13.24 2.00
CA ILE A 137 10.18 14.26 1.13
C ILE A 137 9.03 15.20 0.75
N PRO A 138 8.96 16.45 1.28
CA PRO A 138 7.82 17.35 1.07
C PRO A 138 7.45 17.54 -0.41
N SER A 139 8.45 17.65 -1.29
CA SER A 139 8.21 17.81 -2.73
C SER A 139 7.47 16.62 -3.37
N LEU A 140 7.58 15.41 -2.81
CA LEU A 140 6.84 14.24 -3.29
C LEU A 140 5.39 14.25 -2.80
N LEU A 141 5.11 14.85 -1.64
CA LEU A 141 3.74 15.03 -1.16
C LEU A 141 2.96 15.98 -2.07
N ASP A 142 3.56 17.13 -2.44
CA ASP A 142 2.96 18.08 -3.37
C ASP A 142 2.78 17.47 -4.77
N ASP A 143 3.70 16.61 -5.19
CA ASP A 143 3.67 15.93 -6.49
C ASP A 143 2.50 14.94 -6.56
N MET A 144 2.29 14.11 -5.54
CA MET A 144 1.22 13.11 -5.55
C MET A 144 -0.18 13.72 -5.58
N GLN A 145 -0.39 14.92 -5.00
CA GLN A 145 -1.66 15.63 -5.07
C GLN A 145 -2.02 16.00 -6.51
N LYS A 146 -1.01 16.42 -7.29
CA LYS A 146 -1.18 16.85 -8.69
C LYS A 146 -1.16 15.68 -9.66
N HIS A 147 -0.42 14.66 -9.31
CA HIS A 147 -0.11 13.50 -10.15
C HIS A 147 -0.22 12.18 -9.34
N PRO A 148 -1.43 11.74 -8.99
CA PRO A 148 -1.63 10.53 -8.16
C PRO A 148 -0.86 9.31 -8.66
N ASN A 149 -0.79 9.11 -9.97
CA ASN A 149 -0.09 7.99 -10.60
C ASN A 149 1.42 7.96 -10.32
N HIS A 150 2.02 9.07 -9.84
CA HIS A 150 3.42 9.08 -9.42
C HIS A 150 3.70 8.23 -8.19
N LEU A 151 2.67 7.83 -7.43
CA LEU A 151 2.80 6.89 -6.32
C LEU A 151 3.37 5.53 -6.75
N VAL A 152 3.20 5.11 -8.01
CA VAL A 152 3.84 3.89 -8.52
C VAL A 152 5.37 3.98 -8.54
N ARG A 153 5.91 5.20 -8.66
CA ARG A 153 7.37 5.46 -8.65
C ARG A 153 7.94 5.44 -7.24
N ALA A 154 7.16 5.91 -6.27
CA ALA A 154 7.51 5.94 -4.86
C ALA A 154 6.23 6.09 -4.03
N ASN A 155 5.86 5.05 -3.29
CA ASN A 155 4.77 5.13 -2.34
C ASN A 155 5.21 5.98 -1.13
N VAL A 156 4.86 7.27 -1.15
CA VAL A 156 5.22 8.23 -0.09
C VAL A 156 4.24 8.22 1.07
N ILE A 157 3.10 7.56 0.93
CA ILE A 157 2.10 7.37 2.00
C ILE A 157 2.54 6.23 2.92
N GLY A 158 3.14 5.18 2.35
CA GLY A 158 3.58 4.00 3.08
C GLY A 158 2.50 2.91 3.17
N PRO A 159 2.63 1.98 4.11
CA PRO A 159 1.67 0.88 4.27
C PRO A 159 0.32 1.38 4.81
N PRO A 160 -0.77 0.60 4.63
CA PRO A 160 -2.10 0.93 5.14
C PRO A 160 -2.15 1.30 6.63
N SER A 161 -1.29 0.69 7.44
CA SER A 161 -1.18 0.95 8.88
C SER A 161 -0.82 2.41 9.23
N ASN A 162 -0.32 3.18 8.26
CA ASN A 162 -0.05 4.61 8.44
C ASN A 162 -1.28 5.49 8.25
N THR A 163 -2.40 4.94 7.76
CA THR A 163 -3.49 5.73 7.19
C THR A 163 -4.80 5.51 7.93
N MET A 164 -5.39 6.58 8.43
CA MET A 164 -6.75 6.59 8.98
C MET A 164 -7.69 7.33 8.01
N LEU A 165 -8.90 6.80 7.82
CA LEU A 165 -9.89 7.33 6.87
C LEU A 165 -11.23 7.59 7.55
N ARG A 166 -12.01 8.51 6.99
CA ARG A 166 -13.42 8.67 7.36
C ARG A 166 -14.26 7.52 6.83
N SER A 167 -15.31 7.14 7.56
CA SER A 167 -16.17 6.01 7.22
C SER A 167 -16.99 6.21 5.94
N ASN A 168 -17.17 7.45 5.47
CA ASN A 168 -17.83 7.76 4.20
C ASN A 168 -16.95 7.53 2.97
N VAL A 169 -15.66 7.24 3.13
CA VAL A 169 -14.79 6.83 2.03
C VAL A 169 -15.13 5.38 1.64
N SER A 170 -15.70 5.23 0.44
CA SER A 170 -16.20 3.94 -0.05
C SER A 170 -15.20 3.15 -0.89
N VAL A 171 -14.03 3.73 -1.21
CA VAL A 171 -12.96 3.03 -1.95
C VAL A 171 -12.51 1.80 -1.18
N ARG A 172 -12.24 0.71 -1.89
CA ARG A 172 -11.76 -0.56 -1.34
C ARG A 172 -10.50 -1.00 -2.06
N TYR A 173 -9.71 -1.85 -1.41
CA TYR A 173 -8.53 -2.44 -2.02
C TYR A 173 -8.93 -3.33 -3.19
N ASP A 174 -8.26 -3.16 -4.33
CA ASP A 174 -8.47 -3.99 -5.51
C ASP A 174 -7.88 -5.39 -5.27
N GLU A 175 -8.75 -6.39 -5.33
CA GLU A 175 -8.44 -7.78 -4.96
C GLU A 175 -7.50 -8.48 -5.96
N ALA A 176 -7.24 -7.86 -7.10
CA ALA A 176 -6.30 -8.37 -8.09
C ALA A 176 -4.82 -8.14 -7.72
N TYR A 177 -4.54 -7.16 -6.85
CA TYR A 177 -3.19 -6.75 -6.48
C TYR A 177 -2.71 -7.39 -5.17
N ILE A 178 -1.40 -7.65 -5.09
CA ILE A 178 -0.69 -8.08 -3.89
C ILE A 178 0.51 -7.15 -3.62
N TRP A 179 1.25 -6.79 -4.68
CA TRP A 179 2.41 -5.92 -4.62
C TRP A 179 2.07 -4.44 -4.64
N LEU A 180 1.21 -4.03 -5.60
CA LEU A 180 0.80 -2.63 -5.77
C LEU A 180 -0.53 -2.31 -5.07
N VAL A 181 -1.00 -3.16 -4.18
CA VAL A 181 -2.33 -3.05 -3.55
C VAL A 181 -2.55 -1.73 -2.83
N ASP A 182 -1.57 -1.26 -2.08
CA ASP A 182 -1.61 0.01 -1.36
C ASP A 182 -1.45 1.21 -2.30
N VAL A 183 -0.52 1.13 -3.26
CA VAL A 183 -0.33 2.16 -4.30
C VAL A 183 -1.59 2.36 -5.11
N ASP A 184 -2.20 1.28 -5.60
CA ASP A 184 -3.45 1.32 -6.34
C ASP A 184 -4.59 1.94 -5.53
N TYR A 185 -4.71 1.55 -4.26
CA TYR A 185 -5.71 2.09 -3.35
C TYR A 185 -5.57 3.61 -3.16
N TYR A 186 -4.35 4.09 -2.94
CA TYR A 186 -4.12 5.53 -2.77
C TYR A 186 -4.32 6.32 -4.06
N VAL A 187 -3.95 5.75 -5.20
CA VAL A 187 -4.25 6.36 -6.50
C VAL A 187 -5.76 6.49 -6.70
N GLN A 188 -6.53 5.44 -6.40
CA GLN A 188 -8.00 5.49 -6.47
C GLN A 188 -8.60 6.58 -5.55
N LEU A 189 -8.10 6.72 -4.31
CA LEU A 189 -8.53 7.76 -3.39
C LEU A 189 -8.30 9.16 -3.98
N LEU A 190 -7.11 9.43 -4.46
CA LEU A 190 -6.73 10.73 -4.99
C LEU A 190 -7.44 11.06 -6.32
N GLU A 191 -7.61 10.08 -7.21
CA GLU A 191 -8.36 10.25 -8.46
C GLU A 191 -9.86 10.44 -8.22
N ALA A 192 -10.42 9.88 -7.15
CA ALA A 192 -11.78 10.13 -6.71
C ALA A 192 -11.96 11.52 -6.05
N GLY A 193 -10.88 12.28 -5.89
CA GLY A 193 -10.90 13.63 -5.33
C GLY A 193 -10.86 13.69 -3.80
N HIS A 194 -10.56 12.57 -3.12
CA HIS A 194 -10.43 12.57 -1.67
C HIS A 194 -9.22 13.41 -1.22
N SER A 195 -9.49 14.26 -0.23
CA SER A 195 -8.49 15.15 0.37
C SER A 195 -7.73 14.47 1.50
N TYR A 196 -6.49 14.87 1.71
CA TYR A 196 -5.67 14.29 2.77
C TYR A 196 -4.94 15.32 3.62
N LYS A 197 -4.49 14.85 4.78
CA LYS A 197 -3.55 15.57 5.62
C LYS A 197 -2.37 14.65 5.97
N TYR A 198 -1.16 15.17 5.80
CA TYR A 198 0.06 14.51 6.25
C TYR A 198 0.42 14.96 7.66
N LEU A 199 0.74 14.00 8.53
CA LEU A 199 1.27 14.21 9.88
C LEU A 199 2.77 13.95 9.88
N ASP A 200 3.53 14.98 10.16
CA ASP A 200 4.99 14.88 10.31
C ASP A 200 5.38 14.30 11.69
N ALA A 201 4.82 13.15 12.01
CA ALA A 201 5.00 12.46 13.28
C ALA A 201 5.11 10.95 13.07
N HIS A 202 5.98 10.29 13.82
CA HIS A 202 6.12 8.84 13.85
C HIS A 202 5.08 8.27 14.82
N LEU A 203 3.94 7.80 14.29
CA LEU A 203 2.83 7.30 15.10
C LEU A 203 2.67 5.78 15.00
N VAL A 204 3.28 5.15 13.99
CA VAL A 204 3.16 3.71 13.73
C VAL A 204 4.54 3.11 13.52
N SER A 205 4.76 1.96 14.14
CA SER A 205 5.92 1.10 13.94
C SER A 205 5.56 -0.07 13.03
N ILE A 206 6.39 -0.30 12.01
CA ILE A 206 6.27 -1.36 11.03
C ILE A 206 7.25 -2.48 11.40
N GLY A 207 6.74 -3.66 11.72
CA GLY A 207 7.58 -4.81 12.04
C GLY A 207 8.14 -5.45 10.77
N LEU A 208 9.47 -5.44 10.59
CA LEU A 208 10.12 -6.10 9.46
C LEU A 208 10.44 -7.55 9.82
N HIS A 209 10.09 -8.51 8.95
CA HIS A 209 10.42 -9.94 9.09
C HIS A 209 10.35 -10.65 7.72
N GLU A 210 10.88 -11.86 7.67
CA GLU A 210 11.02 -12.62 6.42
C GLU A 210 9.68 -13.11 5.83
N ASP A 211 8.65 -13.28 6.67
CA ASP A 211 7.33 -13.77 6.24
C ASP A 211 6.44 -12.66 5.62
N GLN A 212 6.96 -11.43 5.45
CA GLN A 212 6.18 -10.33 4.87
C GLN A 212 5.86 -10.56 3.40
N THR A 213 4.67 -10.13 2.97
CA THR A 213 4.25 -10.13 1.56
C THR A 213 5.26 -9.40 0.66
N THR A 214 5.89 -8.33 1.15
CA THR A 214 6.94 -7.59 0.44
C THR A 214 8.14 -8.48 0.10
N VAL A 215 8.56 -9.35 1.04
CA VAL A 215 9.67 -10.30 0.81
C VAL A 215 9.27 -11.35 -0.21
N PHE A 216 8.06 -11.90 -0.07
CA PHE A 216 7.51 -12.84 -1.06
C PHE A 216 7.49 -12.25 -2.47
N CYS A 217 6.96 -11.03 -2.64
CA CYS A 217 6.89 -10.38 -3.96
C CYS A 217 8.28 -10.07 -4.53
N ARG A 218 9.24 -9.61 -3.71
CA ARG A 218 10.62 -9.37 -4.16
C ARG A 218 11.33 -10.63 -4.65
N ASN A 219 10.98 -11.78 -4.09
CA ASN A 219 11.48 -13.08 -4.52
C ASN A 219 10.68 -13.68 -5.69
N ASN A 220 9.62 -13.03 -6.13
CA ASN A 220 8.74 -13.43 -7.22
C ASN A 220 8.53 -12.28 -8.21
N GLU A 221 9.53 -12.08 -9.10
CA GLU A 221 9.54 -10.98 -10.07
C GLU A 221 8.30 -10.99 -10.99
N ASP A 222 7.72 -12.17 -11.26
CA ASP A 222 6.52 -12.31 -12.10
C ASP A 222 5.33 -11.54 -11.53
N VAL A 223 5.14 -11.55 -10.20
CA VAL A 223 4.10 -10.77 -9.53
C VAL A 223 4.31 -9.28 -9.76
N ILE A 224 5.55 -8.81 -9.57
CA ILE A 224 5.88 -7.39 -9.75
C ILE A 224 5.66 -6.97 -11.20
N ILE A 225 6.13 -7.75 -12.16
CA ILE A 225 5.98 -7.46 -13.60
C ILE A 225 4.48 -7.41 -13.95
N LYS A 226 3.75 -8.47 -13.62
CA LYS A 226 2.33 -8.61 -13.92
C LYS A 226 1.52 -7.44 -13.39
N GLU A 227 1.67 -7.11 -12.12
CA GLU A 227 0.88 -6.05 -11.50
C GLU A 227 1.25 -4.66 -12.01
N ASN A 228 2.53 -4.41 -12.32
CA ASN A 228 2.91 -3.16 -12.96
C ASN A 228 2.30 -3.01 -14.37
N ILE A 229 2.22 -4.08 -15.15
CA ILE A 229 1.57 -4.03 -16.47
C ILE A 229 0.05 -3.85 -16.32
N TRP A 230 -0.59 -4.50 -15.35
CA TRP A 230 -2.01 -4.25 -15.05
C TRP A 230 -2.26 -2.81 -14.61
N PHE A 231 -1.39 -2.27 -13.74
CA PHE A 231 -1.48 -0.88 -13.32
C PHE A 231 -1.29 0.08 -14.51
N ALA A 232 -0.33 -0.20 -15.42
CA ALA A 232 -0.18 0.57 -16.67
C ALA A 232 -1.49 0.58 -17.48
N THR A 233 -2.13 -0.59 -17.60
CA THR A 233 -3.41 -0.72 -18.32
C THR A 233 -4.51 0.09 -17.64
N LYS A 234 -4.57 0.07 -16.32
CA LYS A 234 -5.57 0.79 -15.51
C LYS A 234 -5.43 2.31 -15.66
N ILE A 235 -4.23 2.86 -15.59
CA ILE A 235 -3.98 4.30 -15.75
C ILE A 235 -4.05 4.75 -17.22
N GLY A 236 -3.92 3.83 -18.17
CA GLY A 236 -4.09 4.02 -19.59
C GLY A 236 -3.00 4.83 -20.29
N ASN A 237 -3.06 4.88 -21.63
CA ASN A 237 -2.05 5.55 -22.47
C ASN A 237 -1.84 7.04 -22.12
N LYS A 238 -2.87 7.72 -21.65
CA LYS A 238 -2.77 9.17 -21.33
C LYS A 238 -1.75 9.43 -20.21
N ALA A 239 -1.63 8.56 -19.24
CA ALA A 239 -0.66 8.69 -18.15
C ALA A 239 0.79 8.71 -18.66
N PHE A 240 1.07 8.04 -19.79
CA PHE A 240 2.39 8.01 -20.40
C PHE A 240 2.76 9.28 -21.19
N LYS A 241 1.88 10.29 -21.24
CA LYS A 241 2.27 11.66 -21.63
C LYS A 241 3.16 12.31 -20.56
N ASP A 242 3.08 11.83 -19.34
CA ASP A 242 4.01 12.20 -18.29
C ASP A 242 5.33 11.44 -18.45
N ILE A 243 6.42 12.18 -18.61
CA ILE A 243 7.76 11.62 -18.82
C ILE A 243 8.24 10.83 -17.59
N LEU A 244 7.76 11.15 -16.38
CA LEU A 244 8.16 10.45 -15.16
C LEU A 244 7.52 9.07 -15.08
N ILE A 245 6.27 8.93 -15.52
CA ILE A 245 5.60 7.63 -15.66
C ILE A 245 6.28 6.83 -16.78
N TYR A 246 6.57 7.48 -17.92
CA TYR A 246 7.27 6.84 -19.01
C TYR A 246 8.66 6.29 -18.57
N ASP A 247 9.46 7.11 -17.88
CA ASP A 247 10.77 6.72 -17.34
C ASP A 247 10.67 5.58 -16.32
N TYR A 248 9.61 5.58 -15.48
CA TYR A 248 9.38 4.49 -14.55
C TYR A 248 9.22 3.14 -15.29
N TYR A 249 8.34 3.06 -16.28
CA TYR A 249 8.13 1.84 -17.06
C TYR A 249 9.33 1.47 -17.93
N TRP A 250 10.02 2.46 -18.51
CA TRP A 250 11.28 2.22 -19.21
C TRP A 250 12.31 1.53 -18.33
N ARG A 251 12.45 1.99 -17.09
CA ARG A 251 13.35 1.38 -16.10
C ARG A 251 12.85 0.04 -15.60
N LEU A 252 11.55 -0.14 -15.43
CA LEU A 252 10.94 -1.41 -15.06
C LEU A 252 11.34 -2.50 -16.08
N LEU A 253 11.06 -2.28 -17.36
CA LEU A 253 11.40 -3.22 -18.43
C LEU A 253 12.89 -3.56 -18.43
N ARG A 254 13.75 -2.56 -18.34
CA ARG A 254 15.20 -2.73 -18.28
C ARG A 254 15.67 -3.52 -17.06
N ASN A 255 15.15 -3.18 -15.88
CA ASN A 255 15.64 -3.75 -14.62
C ASN A 255 15.23 -5.22 -14.47
N TYR A 256 14.03 -5.58 -14.90
CA TYR A 256 13.51 -6.94 -14.92
C TYR A 256 13.87 -7.69 -16.21
N LYS A 257 14.75 -7.12 -17.05
CA LYS A 257 15.29 -7.73 -18.28
C LYS A 257 14.18 -8.14 -19.27
N ILE A 258 13.06 -7.44 -19.28
CA ILE A 258 11.95 -7.68 -20.19
C ILE A 258 12.36 -7.18 -21.57
N ARG A 259 12.45 -8.10 -22.55
CA ARG A 259 12.98 -7.83 -23.90
C ARG A 259 11.94 -8.06 -24.99
N SER A 260 10.88 -8.78 -24.67
CA SER A 260 9.83 -9.14 -25.61
C SER A 260 8.46 -9.14 -24.92
N VAL A 261 7.43 -9.17 -25.74
CA VAL A 261 6.04 -9.35 -25.25
C VAL A 261 5.90 -10.70 -24.53
N ASN A 262 6.60 -11.72 -24.99
CA ASN A 262 6.57 -13.05 -24.37
C ASN A 262 7.07 -13.01 -22.92
N ASP A 263 8.06 -12.19 -22.59
CA ASP A 263 8.56 -12.04 -21.21
C ASP A 263 7.49 -11.45 -20.26
N ILE A 264 6.51 -10.72 -20.81
CA ILE A 264 5.38 -10.21 -20.07
C ILE A 264 4.26 -11.28 -19.99
N THR A 265 3.92 -11.90 -21.11
CA THR A 265 2.80 -12.86 -21.15
C THR A 265 3.03 -14.11 -20.34
N ILE A 266 4.28 -14.56 -20.18
CA ILE A 266 4.65 -15.67 -19.33
C ILE A 266 4.29 -15.44 -17.84
N THR A 267 4.18 -14.18 -17.40
CA THR A 267 3.76 -13.83 -16.04
C THR A 267 2.23 -13.95 -15.85
N GLY A 268 1.49 -14.30 -16.90
CA GLY A 268 0.02 -14.42 -16.88
C GLY A 268 -0.71 -13.16 -17.33
N VAL A 269 -0.02 -12.19 -17.94
CA VAL A 269 -0.63 -11.01 -18.58
C VAL A 269 -1.12 -11.39 -19.98
N HIS A 270 -2.37 -11.05 -20.32
CA HIS A 270 -2.86 -11.22 -21.67
C HIS A 270 -2.23 -10.19 -22.62
N GLU A 271 -1.74 -10.63 -23.77
CA GLU A 271 -1.07 -9.74 -24.75
C GLU A 271 -1.93 -8.54 -25.12
N GLN A 272 -3.24 -8.75 -25.32
CA GLN A 272 -4.19 -7.70 -25.69
C GLN A 272 -4.34 -6.58 -24.62
N SER A 273 -3.96 -6.84 -23.37
CA SER A 273 -3.99 -5.86 -22.29
C SER A 273 -2.70 -5.04 -22.19
N ILE A 274 -1.64 -5.40 -22.95
CA ILE A 274 -0.40 -4.66 -22.95
C ILE A 274 -0.57 -3.40 -23.80
N LEU A 275 -0.35 -2.23 -23.19
CA LEU A 275 -0.55 -0.96 -23.87
C LEU A 275 0.43 -0.77 -25.06
N PRO A 276 0.00 -0.10 -26.14
CA PRO A 276 0.87 0.22 -27.30
C PRO A 276 2.17 0.93 -26.91
N VAL A 277 2.16 1.77 -25.87
CA VAL A 277 3.35 2.47 -25.38
C VAL A 277 4.39 1.49 -24.79
N ILE A 278 3.97 0.39 -24.18
CA ILE A 278 4.88 -0.65 -23.68
C ILE A 278 5.51 -1.39 -24.86
N HIS A 279 4.72 -1.75 -25.88
CA HIS A 279 5.24 -2.32 -27.12
C HIS A 279 6.28 -1.41 -27.79
N HIS A 280 6.02 -0.09 -27.81
CA HIS A 280 6.95 0.89 -28.35
C HIS A 280 8.27 0.93 -27.57
N MET A 281 8.24 0.88 -26.25
CA MET A 281 9.45 0.80 -25.41
C MET A 281 10.23 -0.48 -25.69
N LEU A 282 9.54 -1.64 -25.75
CA LEU A 282 10.16 -2.93 -26.06
C LEU A 282 10.81 -2.94 -27.43
N GLY A 283 10.14 -2.34 -28.45
CA GLY A 283 10.65 -2.26 -29.82
C GLY A 283 12.04 -1.63 -29.93
N LEU A 284 12.35 -0.65 -29.07
CA LEU A 284 13.71 -0.08 -29.02
C LEU A 284 14.62 -0.90 -28.10
N GLN A 285 14.16 -1.22 -26.86
CA GLN A 285 15.02 -1.88 -25.88
C GLN A 285 15.53 -3.25 -26.34
N GLN A 286 14.71 -4.05 -27.05
CA GLN A 286 15.11 -5.39 -27.52
C GLN A 286 16.37 -5.38 -28.40
N ASN A 287 16.63 -4.31 -29.11
CA ASN A 287 17.76 -4.18 -30.03
C ASN A 287 19.04 -3.63 -29.39
N ILE A 288 18.99 -3.25 -28.10
CA ILE A 288 20.11 -2.62 -27.41
C ILE A 288 20.65 -3.60 -26.34
N PRO A 289 21.96 -3.88 -26.32
CA PRO A 289 22.55 -4.73 -25.29
C PRO A 289 22.20 -4.23 -23.86
N LEU A 290 21.88 -5.16 -22.97
CA LEU A 290 21.47 -4.83 -21.59
C LEU A 290 22.56 -4.05 -20.83
N SER A 291 23.84 -4.32 -21.10
CA SER A 291 24.97 -3.57 -20.55
C SER A 291 24.92 -2.10 -20.89
N ILE A 292 24.53 -1.76 -22.11
CA ILE A 292 24.35 -0.37 -22.57
C ILE A 292 23.10 0.26 -21.94
N LEU A 293 21.98 -0.47 -21.90
CA LEU A 293 20.75 0.02 -21.25
C LEU A 293 20.95 0.28 -19.74
N LYS A 294 21.86 -0.43 -19.07
CA LYS A 294 22.21 -0.21 -17.66
C LYS A 294 23.12 1.01 -17.43
N MET A 295 23.70 1.59 -18.46
CA MET A 295 24.47 2.83 -18.34
C MET A 295 23.52 4.01 -18.16
N GLY A 296 23.43 4.57 -16.96
CA GLY A 296 22.38 5.50 -16.54
C GLY A 296 22.13 6.67 -17.51
N ILE A 297 23.18 7.37 -17.93
CA ILE A 297 23.09 8.52 -18.86
C ILE A 297 22.59 8.06 -20.24
N ILE A 298 23.16 7.00 -20.78
CA ILE A 298 22.78 6.47 -22.12
C ILE A 298 21.34 6.00 -22.08
N SER A 299 20.97 5.21 -21.07
CA SER A 299 19.59 4.73 -20.92
C SER A 299 18.58 5.88 -20.85
N LYS A 300 18.91 6.94 -20.09
CA LYS A 300 18.04 8.10 -19.96
C LYS A 300 17.91 8.87 -21.28
N THR A 301 18.99 9.00 -22.04
CA THR A 301 18.97 9.62 -23.37
C THR A 301 18.13 8.81 -24.35
N LEU A 302 18.31 7.50 -24.39
CA LEU A 302 17.53 6.58 -25.23
C LEU A 302 16.04 6.63 -24.85
N MET A 303 15.73 6.62 -23.57
CA MET A 303 14.37 6.78 -23.05
C MET A 303 13.74 8.09 -23.53
N PHE A 304 14.47 9.21 -23.43
CA PHE A 304 13.96 10.51 -23.83
C PHE A 304 13.63 10.57 -25.33
N PHE A 305 14.52 10.07 -26.20
CA PHE A 305 14.24 10.00 -27.65
C PHE A 305 13.07 9.06 -27.94
N ASN A 306 13.01 7.90 -27.32
CA ASN A 306 11.88 6.98 -27.48
C ASN A 306 10.56 7.60 -27.01
N TYR A 307 10.59 8.38 -25.93
CA TYR A 307 9.44 9.16 -25.45
C TYR A 307 8.95 10.18 -26.49
N LEU A 308 9.85 10.91 -27.16
CA LEU A 308 9.48 11.89 -28.19
C LEU A 308 8.85 11.24 -29.43
N LEU A 309 9.26 10.00 -29.74
CA LEU A 309 8.80 9.23 -30.90
C LEU A 309 7.60 8.33 -30.61
N LYS A 310 7.07 8.35 -29.35
CA LYS A 310 5.94 7.49 -29.00
C LYS A 310 4.70 7.80 -29.82
N PRO A 311 3.87 6.78 -30.11
CA PRO A 311 2.60 6.99 -30.82
C PRO A 311 1.70 7.97 -30.06
N ASN A 312 1.13 8.93 -30.77
CA ASN A 312 0.09 9.81 -30.25
C ASN A 312 -1.25 9.05 -30.31
N HIS A 313 -1.66 8.46 -29.19
CA HIS A 313 -2.99 7.84 -29.05
C HIS A 313 -3.75 8.46 -27.88
#